data_d499051d7a95f6cbdc4ee84ddccd591a
#
_entry.id   d499051d7a95f6cbdc4ee84ddccd591a
#
_cell.length_a   1.000
_cell.length_b   1.000
_cell.length_c   1.000
_cell.angle_alpha   90.00
_cell.angle_beta   90.00
_cell.angle_gamma   90.00
#
_symmetry.space_group_name_H-M   'P 1'
#
loop_
_entity.id
_entity.type
_entity.pdbx_description
1 polymer ?
#
loop_
_entity_poly.entity_id
_entity_poly.type
_entity_poly.pdbx_seq_one_letter_code
_entity_poly.pdbx_strand_id
1 'polypeptide(L)'
;MAARSQSPAGASPLIARLNAVRDLLGQFPLSILQLTMRFGVGLYWFKGALLRIQSPEFGLKLFQEEYKVPFLDPALAMHLANFNETVCSVLLFLGLFSRLATLPLLVQQLLIIQIFVYPQSYVDTLLQGSCLLFILTRGPGVFSLDYLIGRFFWKR
;
A
#
# COMPACT_ATOMS: atom_id res chain seq x y z
N MET A 1 2.23 25.32 -20.82
CA MET A 1 3.00 25.41 -22.07
C MET A 1 3.54 24.02 -22.36
N ALA A 2 2.84 23.24 -23.20
CA ALA A 2 3.22 21.89 -23.56
C ALA A 2 4.19 21.95 -24.74
N ALA A 3 5.44 21.52 -24.49
CA ALA A 3 6.43 21.36 -25.54
C ALA A 3 5.96 20.25 -26.51
N ARG A 4 5.54 20.65 -27.70
CA ARG A 4 5.35 19.75 -28.84
C ARG A 4 6.69 19.11 -29.16
N SER A 5 6.88 17.83 -28.83
CA SER A 5 8.00 17.03 -29.31
C SER A 5 7.86 16.90 -30.84
N GLN A 6 8.71 17.61 -31.58
CA GLN A 6 8.84 17.44 -33.02
C GLN A 6 9.40 16.02 -33.26
N SER A 7 8.62 15.20 -33.92
CA SER A 7 9.06 13.87 -34.38
C SER A 7 10.18 14.06 -35.41
N PRO A 8 11.39 13.48 -35.24
CA PRO A 8 12.44 13.56 -36.26
C PRO A 8 11.96 12.80 -37.50
N ALA A 9 11.88 13.53 -38.62
CA ALA A 9 11.62 12.97 -39.93
C ALA A 9 12.74 11.96 -40.28
N GLY A 10 12.44 10.66 -40.15
CA GLY A 10 13.41 9.56 -40.37
C GLY A 10 13.35 8.40 -39.38
N ALA A 11 12.50 8.48 -38.34
CA ALA A 11 12.37 7.40 -37.38
C ALA A 11 11.72 6.18 -38.06
N SER A 12 12.37 4.98 -37.92
CA SER A 12 11.79 3.74 -38.41
C SER A 12 10.39 3.51 -37.82
N PRO A 13 9.47 2.84 -38.54
CA PRO A 13 8.09 2.64 -38.07
C PRO A 13 8.03 1.94 -36.70
N LEU A 14 9.07 1.20 -36.34
CA LEU A 14 9.23 0.58 -35.03
C LEU A 14 9.44 1.63 -33.93
N ILE A 15 10.32 2.61 -34.15
CA ILE A 15 10.59 3.69 -33.20
C ILE A 15 9.34 4.55 -32.98
N ALA A 16 8.59 4.85 -34.04
CA ALA A 16 7.34 5.57 -33.94
C ALA A 16 6.30 4.83 -33.08
N ARG A 17 6.17 3.50 -33.25
CA ARG A 17 5.30 2.66 -32.42
C ARG A 17 5.75 2.61 -30.96
N LEU A 18 7.04 2.48 -30.70
CA LEU A 18 7.60 2.48 -29.34
C LEU A 18 7.35 3.83 -28.63
N ASN A 19 7.53 4.94 -29.34
CA ASN A 19 7.23 6.27 -28.81
C ASN A 19 5.74 6.42 -28.52
N ALA A 20 4.85 5.97 -29.40
CA ALA A 20 3.41 5.99 -29.18
C ALA A 20 2.99 5.16 -27.93
N VAL A 21 3.55 3.99 -27.76
CA VAL A 21 3.33 3.16 -26.54
C VAL A 21 3.86 3.87 -25.29
N ARG A 22 5.06 4.44 -25.36
CA ARG A 22 5.64 5.21 -24.25
C ARG A 22 4.78 6.40 -23.87
N ASP A 23 4.27 7.16 -24.86
CA ASP A 23 3.41 8.32 -24.64
C ASP A 23 2.06 7.90 -24.05
N LEU A 24 1.50 6.77 -24.50
CA LEU A 24 0.28 6.19 -23.95
C LEU A 24 0.48 5.76 -22.48
N LEU A 25 1.58 5.11 -22.17
CA LEU A 25 1.94 4.74 -20.81
C LEU A 25 2.19 5.95 -19.91
N GLY A 26 2.81 7.01 -20.47
CA GLY A 26 3.02 8.27 -19.77
C GLY A 26 1.73 9.04 -19.46
N GLN A 27 0.65 8.78 -20.19
CA GLN A 27 -0.68 9.35 -19.97
C GLN A 27 -1.50 8.57 -18.93
N PHE A 28 -1.00 7.41 -18.47
CA PHE A 28 -1.74 6.59 -17.49
C PHE A 28 -1.94 7.40 -16.21
N PRO A 29 -3.19 7.62 -15.77
CA PRO A 29 -3.45 8.48 -14.64
C PRO A 29 -2.90 7.89 -13.35
N LEU A 30 -1.94 8.60 -12.75
CA LEU A 30 -1.30 8.20 -11.49
C LEU A 30 -2.33 7.90 -10.39
N SER A 31 -3.48 8.56 -10.45
CA SER A 31 -4.57 8.38 -9.48
C SER A 31 -5.17 6.97 -9.50
N ILE A 32 -5.23 6.33 -10.68
CA ILE A 32 -5.71 4.93 -10.79
C ILE A 32 -4.69 4.00 -10.16
N LEU A 33 -3.40 4.21 -10.41
CA LEU A 33 -2.34 3.42 -9.79
C LEU A 33 -2.35 3.54 -8.27
N GLN A 34 -2.52 4.77 -7.76
CA GLN A 34 -2.66 5.02 -6.32
C GLN A 34 -3.88 4.31 -5.72
N LEU A 35 -5.00 4.33 -6.42
CA LEU A 35 -6.22 3.63 -6.01
C LEU A 35 -5.98 2.12 -5.94
N THR A 36 -5.40 1.54 -7.00
CA THR A 36 -5.10 0.11 -7.07
C THR A 36 -4.15 -0.33 -5.95
N MET A 37 -3.08 0.43 -5.70
CA MET A 37 -2.14 0.15 -4.61
C MET A 37 -2.82 0.21 -3.24
N ARG A 38 -3.67 1.20 -2.99
CA ARG A 38 -4.43 1.32 -1.74
C ARG A 38 -5.32 0.11 -1.50
N PHE A 39 -6.09 -0.28 -2.51
CA PHE A 39 -6.97 -1.44 -2.41
C PHE A 39 -6.18 -2.74 -2.29
N GLY A 40 -5.11 -2.92 -3.07
CA GLY A 40 -4.28 -4.11 -3.01
C GLY A 40 -3.66 -4.33 -1.63
N VAL A 41 -3.00 -3.30 -1.09
CA VAL A 41 -2.39 -3.38 0.24
C VAL A 41 -3.45 -3.46 1.34
N GLY A 42 -4.52 -2.67 1.25
CA GLY A 42 -5.61 -2.70 2.22
C GLY A 42 -6.29 -4.08 2.29
N LEU A 43 -6.55 -4.71 1.14
CA LEU A 43 -7.13 -6.07 1.09
C LEU A 43 -6.19 -7.12 1.69
N TYR A 44 -4.90 -7.00 1.44
CA TYR A 44 -3.93 -7.94 2.00
C TYR A 44 -3.96 -7.92 3.53
N TRP A 45 -3.80 -6.76 4.14
CA TRP A 45 -3.80 -6.60 5.60
C TRP A 45 -5.17 -6.94 6.21
N PHE A 46 -6.25 -6.50 5.57
CA PHE A 46 -7.60 -6.79 6.02
C PHE A 46 -7.89 -8.30 6.04
N LYS A 47 -7.48 -9.03 5.00
CA LYS A 47 -7.63 -10.50 4.94
C LYS A 47 -6.86 -11.19 6.06
N GLY A 48 -5.63 -10.75 6.35
CA GLY A 48 -4.82 -11.28 7.45
C GLY A 48 -5.50 -11.10 8.81
N ALA A 49 -6.01 -9.89 9.08
CA ALA A 49 -6.75 -9.60 10.30
C ALA A 49 -8.05 -10.42 10.38
N LEU A 50 -8.81 -10.49 9.30
CA LEU A 50 -10.07 -11.24 9.24
C LEU A 50 -9.87 -12.73 9.52
N LEU A 51 -8.82 -13.33 8.95
CA LEU A 51 -8.49 -14.74 9.19
C LEU A 51 -8.24 -15.02 10.68
N ARG A 52 -7.50 -14.15 11.35
CA ARG A 52 -7.20 -14.29 12.79
C ARG A 52 -8.42 -14.01 13.67
N ILE A 53 -9.34 -13.15 13.22
CA ILE A 53 -10.61 -12.90 13.92
C ILE A 53 -11.54 -14.11 13.79
N GLN A 54 -11.60 -14.75 12.62
CA GLN A 54 -12.43 -15.93 12.38
C GLN A 54 -11.89 -17.20 13.05
N SER A 55 -10.57 -17.29 13.22
CA SER A 55 -9.89 -18.42 13.84
C SER A 55 -8.91 -17.95 14.90
N PRO A 56 -9.40 -17.55 16.10
CA PRO A 56 -8.54 -16.98 17.15
C PRO A 56 -7.46 -17.92 17.63
N GLU A 57 -7.75 -19.23 17.70
CA GLU A 57 -6.78 -20.25 18.09
C GLU A 57 -5.59 -20.34 17.13
N PHE A 58 -5.87 -20.29 15.83
CA PHE A 58 -4.84 -20.24 14.82
C PHE A 58 -4.00 -18.95 14.93
N GLY A 59 -4.69 -17.81 15.11
CA GLY A 59 -4.02 -16.53 15.30
C GLY A 59 -3.10 -16.52 16.52
N LEU A 60 -3.58 -17.02 17.66
CA LEU A 60 -2.80 -17.09 18.90
C LEU A 60 -1.57 -18.00 18.74
N LYS A 61 -1.75 -19.17 18.14
CA LYS A 61 -0.66 -20.11 17.87
C LYS A 61 0.43 -19.47 16.99
N LEU A 62 0.03 -18.72 15.97
CA LEU A 62 0.94 -17.98 15.09
C LEU A 62 1.80 -16.98 15.89
N PHE A 63 1.22 -16.24 16.83
CA PHE A 63 1.93 -15.28 17.65
C PHE A 63 2.80 -15.94 18.72
N GLN A 64 2.43 -17.14 19.20
CA GLN A 64 3.20 -17.90 20.19
C GLN A 64 4.41 -18.63 19.57
N GLU A 65 4.22 -19.25 18.42
CA GLU A 65 5.22 -20.15 17.82
C GLU A 65 6.09 -19.44 16.77
N GLU A 66 5.49 -18.57 15.96
CA GLU A 66 6.18 -17.93 14.84
C GLU A 66 6.60 -16.50 15.16
N TYR A 67 5.68 -15.63 15.57
CA TYR A 67 5.97 -14.20 15.71
C TYR A 67 6.79 -13.87 16.95
N LYS A 68 6.62 -14.57 18.04
CA LYS A 68 7.39 -14.43 19.30
C LYS A 68 7.79 -12.98 19.60
N VAL A 69 6.82 -12.07 19.54
CA VAL A 69 7.07 -10.62 19.71
C VAL A 69 7.72 -10.40 21.07
N PRO A 70 8.95 -9.86 21.13
CA PRO A 70 9.63 -9.64 22.40
C PRO A 70 8.85 -8.60 23.23
N PHE A 71 8.82 -8.82 24.54
CA PHE A 71 8.22 -7.94 25.54
C PHE A 71 6.68 -7.81 25.53
N LEU A 72 5.97 -8.52 24.66
CA LEU A 72 4.51 -8.52 24.62
C LEU A 72 3.95 -9.92 24.81
N ASP A 73 2.83 -9.99 25.56
CA ASP A 73 2.04 -11.23 25.61
C ASP A 73 1.47 -11.54 24.21
N PRO A 74 1.56 -12.80 23.75
CA PRO A 74 1.12 -13.19 22.40
C PRO A 74 -0.35 -12.85 22.10
N ALA A 75 -1.23 -12.99 23.09
CA ALA A 75 -2.64 -12.65 22.90
C ALA A 75 -2.83 -11.15 22.73
N LEU A 76 -2.16 -10.34 23.55
CA LEU A 76 -2.20 -8.89 23.44
C LEU A 76 -1.60 -8.42 22.11
N ALA A 77 -0.46 -8.98 21.70
CA ALA A 77 0.18 -8.67 20.42
C ALA A 77 -0.75 -8.96 19.23
N MET A 78 -1.43 -10.12 19.26
CA MET A 78 -2.41 -10.50 18.24
C MET A 78 -3.58 -9.50 18.17
N HIS A 79 -4.15 -9.10 19.30
CA HIS A 79 -5.26 -8.16 19.33
C HIS A 79 -4.85 -6.77 18.84
N LEU A 80 -3.69 -6.28 19.23
CA LEU A 80 -3.15 -5.00 18.75
C LEU A 80 -2.87 -5.03 17.25
N ALA A 81 -2.29 -6.11 16.74
CA ALA A 81 -2.05 -6.30 15.31
C ALA A 81 -3.37 -6.32 14.54
N ASN A 82 -4.36 -7.10 14.96
CA ASN A 82 -5.67 -7.16 14.33
C ASN A 82 -6.38 -5.81 14.30
N PHE A 83 -6.35 -5.08 15.40
CA PHE A 83 -6.92 -3.74 15.50
C PHE A 83 -6.22 -2.78 14.50
N ASN A 84 -4.89 -2.74 14.54
CA ASN A 84 -4.10 -1.90 13.65
C ASN A 84 -4.37 -2.21 12.17
N GLU A 85 -4.32 -3.47 11.78
CA GLU A 85 -4.53 -3.92 10.41
C GLU A 85 -5.96 -3.62 9.93
N THR A 86 -6.97 -3.86 10.76
CA THR A 86 -8.37 -3.60 10.40
C THR A 86 -8.63 -2.11 10.22
N VAL A 87 -8.25 -1.29 11.20
CA VAL A 87 -8.48 0.16 11.17
C VAL A 87 -7.72 0.82 10.01
N CYS A 88 -6.43 0.50 9.88
CA CYS A 88 -5.61 1.08 8.81
C CYS A 88 -6.07 0.66 7.42
N SER A 89 -6.51 -0.59 7.24
CA SER A 89 -7.07 -1.07 5.97
C SER A 89 -8.34 -0.31 5.60
N VAL A 90 -9.26 -0.10 6.54
CA VAL A 90 -10.48 0.68 6.30
C VAL A 90 -10.14 2.12 5.93
N LEU A 91 -9.20 2.75 6.65
CA LEU A 91 -8.74 4.10 6.32
C LEU A 91 -8.12 4.17 4.92
N LEU A 92 -7.35 3.16 4.52
CA LEU A 92 -6.80 3.05 3.16
C LEU A 92 -7.90 2.89 2.11
N PHE A 93 -8.93 2.07 2.34
CA PHE A 93 -10.05 1.92 1.41
C PHE A 93 -10.79 3.25 1.19
N LEU A 94 -11.10 3.94 2.27
CA LEU A 94 -11.75 5.24 2.21
C LEU A 94 -10.83 6.34 1.66
N GLY A 95 -9.52 6.14 1.76
CA GLY A 95 -8.55 7.18 1.43
C GLY A 95 -8.59 8.33 2.41
N LEU A 96 -8.89 8.04 3.68
CA LEU A 96 -8.95 9.01 4.76
C LEU A 96 -7.71 8.87 5.64
N PHE A 97 -7.02 9.97 5.92
CA PHE A 97 -5.74 9.98 6.62
C PHE A 97 -4.76 8.92 6.10
N SER A 98 -4.77 8.69 4.79
CA SER A 98 -4.06 7.56 4.16
C SER A 98 -2.57 7.55 4.49
N ARG A 99 -1.92 8.72 4.52
CA ARG A 99 -0.52 8.84 4.90
C ARG A 99 -0.26 8.44 6.35
N LEU A 100 -1.18 8.79 7.24
CA LEU A 100 -1.08 8.44 8.66
C LEU A 100 -1.33 6.94 8.87
N ALA A 101 -2.30 6.37 8.16
CA ALA A 101 -2.63 4.95 8.23
C ALA A 101 -1.52 4.04 7.70
N THR A 102 -0.67 4.52 6.77
CA THR A 102 0.47 3.72 6.28
C THR A 102 1.62 3.61 7.28
N LEU A 103 1.77 4.56 8.22
CA LEU A 103 2.88 4.55 9.20
C LEU A 103 2.85 3.33 10.12
N PRO A 104 1.75 3.04 10.84
CA PRO A 104 1.72 1.87 11.72
C PRO A 104 1.81 0.55 10.95
N LEU A 105 1.28 0.48 9.71
CA LEU A 105 1.46 -0.70 8.87
C LEU A 105 2.92 -0.88 8.42
N LEU A 106 3.64 0.20 8.11
CA LEU A 106 5.07 0.14 7.79
C LEU A 106 5.90 -0.28 9.00
N VAL A 107 5.60 0.24 10.19
CA VAL A 107 6.28 -0.18 11.43
C VAL A 107 6.04 -1.67 11.67
N GLN A 108 4.80 -2.13 11.55
CA GLN A 108 4.47 -3.54 11.70
C GLN A 108 5.17 -4.40 10.65
N GLN A 109 5.25 -3.94 9.40
CA GLN A 109 5.98 -4.60 8.32
C GLN A 109 7.48 -4.73 8.64
N LEU A 110 8.11 -3.68 9.16
CA LEU A 110 9.52 -3.70 9.57
C LEU A 110 9.76 -4.66 10.73
N LEU A 111 8.86 -4.70 11.72
CA LEU A 111 8.92 -5.66 12.82
C LEU A 111 8.82 -7.10 12.30
N ILE A 112 7.91 -7.36 11.36
CA ILE A 112 7.77 -8.67 10.73
C ILE A 112 9.07 -9.07 10.01
N ILE A 113 9.70 -8.19 9.24
CA ILE A 113 10.96 -8.47 8.55
C ILE A 113 12.08 -8.82 9.54
N GLN A 114 12.18 -8.13 10.67
CA GLN A 114 13.22 -8.37 11.66
C GLN A 114 13.02 -9.67 12.45
N ILE A 115 11.76 -10.05 12.69
CA ILE A 115 11.40 -11.24 13.46
C ILE A 115 11.38 -12.48 12.56
N PHE A 116 11.02 -12.30 11.30
CA PHE A 116 10.89 -13.40 10.33
C PHE A 116 12.06 -13.44 9.36
N VAL A 117 12.99 -14.30 9.66
CA VAL A 117 13.98 -14.80 8.69
C VAL A 117 13.34 -15.95 7.87
N TYR A 118 12.15 -15.72 7.32
CA TYR A 118 11.57 -16.67 6.37
C TYR A 118 11.90 -16.24 4.94
N PRO A 119 12.76 -16.99 4.22
CA PRO A 119 13.24 -16.57 2.88
C PRO A 119 12.12 -16.45 1.84
N GLN A 120 10.97 -17.06 2.05
CA GLN A 120 9.84 -17.02 1.12
C GLN A 120 8.97 -15.75 1.22
N SER A 121 9.02 -15.02 2.33
CA SER A 121 8.17 -13.84 2.56
C SER A 121 8.82 -12.51 2.18
N TYR A 122 10.10 -12.50 1.81
CA TYR A 122 10.81 -11.25 1.52
C TYR A 122 10.21 -10.50 0.31
N VAL A 123 9.83 -11.22 -0.74
CA VAL A 123 9.32 -10.60 -1.97
C VAL A 123 7.98 -9.93 -1.70
N ASP A 124 7.06 -10.63 -1.02
CA ASP A 124 5.75 -10.07 -0.67
C ASP A 124 5.88 -8.88 0.27
N THR A 125 6.78 -9.00 1.24
CA THR A 125 7.06 -7.94 2.21
C THR A 125 7.64 -6.69 1.57
N LEU A 126 8.62 -6.84 0.66
CA LEU A 126 9.19 -5.73 -0.08
C LEU A 126 8.17 -5.07 -1.02
N LEU A 127 7.34 -5.88 -1.68
CA LEU A 127 6.30 -5.38 -2.57
C LEU A 127 5.28 -4.53 -1.81
N GLN A 128 4.79 -5.03 -0.68
CA GLN A 128 3.83 -4.32 0.16
C GLN A 128 4.44 -3.07 0.80
N GLY A 129 5.66 -3.18 1.34
CA GLY A 129 6.40 -2.06 1.88
C GLY A 129 6.62 -0.96 0.85
N SER A 130 6.93 -1.33 -0.40
CA SER A 130 7.06 -0.38 -1.52
C SER A 130 5.75 0.32 -1.84
N CYS A 131 4.63 -0.41 -1.85
CA CYS A 131 3.31 0.18 -2.06
C CYS A 131 2.92 1.13 -0.93
N LEU A 132 3.15 0.74 0.33
CA LEU A 132 2.91 1.61 1.50
C LEU A 132 3.78 2.87 1.46
N LEU A 133 5.05 2.73 1.14
CA LEU A 133 5.98 3.86 1.00
C LEU A 133 5.55 4.80 -0.14
N PHE A 134 5.07 4.24 -1.25
CA PHE A 134 4.54 5.03 -2.35
C PHE A 134 3.29 5.84 -1.92
N ILE A 135 2.35 5.23 -1.19
CA ILE A 135 1.17 5.92 -0.67
C ILE A 135 1.58 7.01 0.33
N LEU A 136 2.55 6.72 1.20
CA LEU A 136 3.06 7.68 2.18
C LEU A 136 3.65 8.92 1.50
N THR A 137 4.49 8.71 0.47
CA THR A 137 5.22 9.79 -0.20
C THR A 137 4.36 10.56 -1.20
N ARG A 138 3.60 9.87 -2.05
CA ARG A 138 2.80 10.46 -3.12
C ARG A 138 1.37 10.81 -2.71
N GLY A 139 0.91 10.26 -1.58
CA GLY A 139 -0.45 10.45 -1.09
C GLY A 139 -1.47 9.50 -1.73
N PRO A 140 -2.74 9.62 -1.31
CA PRO A 140 -3.79 8.66 -1.66
C PRO A 140 -4.40 8.83 -3.06
N GLY A 141 -4.07 9.93 -3.76
CA GLY A 141 -4.60 10.23 -5.09
C GLY A 141 -5.94 10.97 -5.08
N VAL A 142 -6.39 11.33 -6.29
CA VAL A 142 -7.62 12.13 -6.50
C VAL A 142 -8.88 11.38 -6.05
N PHE A 143 -8.88 10.05 -6.13
CA PHE A 143 -9.98 9.19 -5.68
C PHE A 143 -9.87 8.86 -4.18
N SER A 144 -9.76 9.89 -3.34
CA SER A 144 -9.65 9.75 -1.88
C SER A 144 -10.50 10.78 -1.17
N LEU A 145 -10.97 10.43 0.03
CA LEU A 145 -11.65 11.38 0.90
C LEU A 145 -10.72 12.50 1.34
N ASP A 146 -9.43 12.21 1.53
CA ASP A 146 -8.43 13.25 1.84
C ASP A 146 -8.38 14.35 0.76
N TYR A 147 -8.50 13.97 -0.52
CA TYR A 147 -8.53 14.92 -1.62
C TYR A 147 -9.83 15.75 -1.62
N LEU A 148 -10.97 15.09 -1.39
CA LEU A 148 -12.26 15.77 -1.30
C LEU A 148 -12.29 16.77 -0.15
N ILE A 149 -11.85 16.35 1.03
CA ILE A 149 -11.76 17.22 2.20
C ILE A 149 -10.82 18.39 1.95
N GLY A 150 -9.64 18.14 1.39
CA GLY A 150 -8.69 19.19 1.03
C GLY A 150 -9.28 20.20 0.04
N ARG A 151 -10.07 19.74 -0.94
CA ARG A 151 -10.73 20.61 -1.91
C ARG A 151 -11.85 21.47 -1.30
N PHE A 152 -12.57 20.93 -0.29
CA PHE A 152 -13.63 21.66 0.39
C PHE A 152 -13.12 22.67 1.42
N PHE A 153 -12.09 22.30 2.17
CA PHE A 153 -11.59 23.12 3.28
C PHE A 153 -10.45 24.07 2.87
N TRP A 154 -9.68 23.76 1.81
CA TRP A 154 -8.52 24.57 1.41
C TRP A 154 -8.80 25.51 0.21
N LYS A 155 -10.02 25.53 -0.34
CA LYS A 155 -10.47 26.55 -1.28
C LYS A 155 -11.00 27.78 -0.51
N ARG A 156 -10.11 28.48 0.15
CA ARG A 156 -10.28 29.87 0.50
C ARG A 156 -9.16 30.70 -0.11
#